data_6ee58486a4c56645dab2505ac859999a
#
_entry.id   6ee58486a4c56645dab2505ac859999a
#
_cell.length_a   1.000
_cell.length_b   1.000
_cell.length_c   1.000
_cell.angle_alpha   90.00
_cell.angle_beta   90.00
_cell.angle_gamma   90.00
#
_symmetry.space_group_name_H-M   'P 1'
#
loop_
_entity.id
_entity.type
_entity.pdbx_description
1 polymer ?
#
loop_
_entity_poly.entity_id
_entity_poly.type
_entity_poly.pdbx_seq_one_letter_code
_entity_poly.pdbx_strand_id
1 'polypeptide(L)'
;MFHISFYNIWVSINIYIWRQKSYNMDKQFLCLDSPTDFMVGKYISADELKEFINIPCKIKAGVFILCMEGQIRSTINMSELTTSKLNVVTLLPNSRIQIHEISPDILIYFIAFSFDFMCYANFIKSTMGYLLMIYRYPIIKISQNRANLITNFYELLYQYAVYPDILNNKEMIKAIFMMCSQGIAEIYSKNYPLEKQELTRPLQIYQEFLNMVLRYYTKEHNVSFYAEKLGLTFSYFSTSIKKAIGETPQEILTQTIIIDAKAQLKGTNREIKNIAMDLGFNNLSFFNKF
;
A
#
# COMPACT_ATOMS: atom_id res chain seq x y z
N MET A 1 -17.19 21.60 19.62
CA MET A 1 -15.75 21.88 19.75
C MET A 1 -14.99 20.77 20.50
N PHE A 2 -15.55 20.15 21.55
CA PHE A 2 -14.88 19.10 22.36
C PHE A 2 -14.65 17.75 21.62
N HIS A 3 -15.50 17.36 20.68
CA HIS A 3 -15.36 16.08 19.96
C HIS A 3 -14.17 16.03 18.98
N ILE A 4 -13.79 17.18 18.39
CA ILE A 4 -12.67 17.27 17.44
C ILE A 4 -11.32 17.09 18.16
N SER A 5 -11.21 17.60 19.39
CA SER A 5 -10.02 17.44 20.23
C SER A 5 -9.77 15.99 20.63
N PHE A 6 -10.84 15.25 20.99
CA PHE A 6 -10.74 13.83 21.37
C PHE A 6 -10.30 12.92 20.22
N TYR A 7 -10.76 13.18 18.99
CA TYR A 7 -10.39 12.35 17.84
C TYR A 7 -8.95 12.63 17.37
N ASN A 8 -8.49 13.88 17.42
CA ASN A 8 -7.08 14.22 17.15
C ASN A 8 -6.16 13.58 18.21
N ILE A 9 -6.55 13.58 19.47
CA ILE A 9 -5.86 12.85 20.54
C ILE A 9 -5.90 11.33 20.24
N TRP A 10 -7.02 10.79 19.77
CA TRP A 10 -7.16 9.40 19.40
C TRP A 10 -6.31 9.01 18.18
N VAL A 11 -6.20 9.88 17.17
CA VAL A 11 -5.30 9.71 16.01
C VAL A 11 -3.84 9.78 16.46
N SER A 12 -3.48 10.74 17.31
CA SER A 12 -2.12 10.86 17.88
C SER A 12 -1.78 9.65 18.77
N ILE A 13 -2.72 9.18 19.59
CA ILE A 13 -2.59 7.95 20.38
C ILE A 13 -2.47 6.73 19.45
N ASN A 14 -3.22 6.66 18.35
CA ASN A 14 -3.13 5.55 17.41
C ASN A 14 -1.84 5.59 16.58
N ILE A 15 -1.31 6.75 16.24
CA ILE A 15 0.05 6.90 15.69
C ILE A 15 1.08 6.41 16.70
N TYR A 16 0.91 6.71 17.98
CA TYR A 16 1.75 6.21 19.07
C TYR A 16 1.59 4.69 19.29
N ILE A 17 0.36 4.17 19.24
CA ILE A 17 0.05 2.73 19.31
C ILE A 17 0.55 2.02 18.04
N TRP A 18 0.51 2.68 16.89
CA TRP A 18 1.09 2.23 15.63
C TRP A 18 2.59 1.91 15.81
N ARG A 19 3.29 2.78 16.53
CA ARG A 19 4.69 2.54 16.93
C ARG A 19 4.82 1.38 17.92
N GLN A 20 3.97 1.26 18.94
CA GLN A 20 4.12 0.22 19.98
C GLN A 20 3.75 -1.20 19.51
N LYS A 21 2.74 -1.36 18.66
CA LYS A 21 2.35 -2.68 18.11
C LYS A 21 3.25 -3.16 16.97
N SER A 22 4.02 -2.26 16.37
CA SER A 22 4.88 -2.54 15.21
C SER A 22 6.28 -3.04 15.60
N TYR A 23 6.55 -3.31 16.87
CA TYR A 23 7.85 -3.80 17.36
C TYR A 23 8.12 -5.27 16.97
N ASN A 24 7.90 -5.59 15.69
CA ASN A 24 8.54 -6.74 15.04
C ASN A 24 9.60 -6.17 14.09
N MET A 25 10.81 -6.00 14.61
CA MET A 25 11.96 -5.65 13.80
C MET A 25 12.26 -6.80 12.84
N ASP A 26 11.85 -6.67 11.61
CA ASP A 26 12.48 -7.38 10.50
C ASP A 26 13.86 -6.75 10.34
N LYS A 27 14.82 -7.27 11.07
CA LYS A 27 16.25 -6.93 11.29
C LYS A 27 16.76 -5.50 10.95
N GLN A 28 16.04 -4.68 10.17
CA GLN A 28 16.48 -3.36 9.70
C GLN A 28 15.40 -2.26 9.64
N PHE A 29 14.11 -2.60 9.69
CA PHE A 29 13.01 -1.65 9.47
C PHE A 29 11.97 -1.71 10.56
N LEU A 30 11.46 -0.54 10.97
CA LEU A 30 10.24 -0.45 11.76
C LEU A 30 9.03 -0.78 10.84
N CYS A 31 8.29 -1.86 11.17
CA CYS A 31 7.12 -2.23 10.38
C CYS A 31 5.89 -1.45 10.83
N LEU A 32 5.26 -0.71 9.91
CA LEU A 32 4.07 0.09 10.19
C LEU A 32 2.84 -0.48 9.48
N ASP A 33 1.78 -0.73 10.24
CA ASP A 33 0.46 -1.12 9.72
C ASP A 33 -0.64 -0.32 10.40
N SER A 34 -1.78 -0.14 9.77
CA SER A 34 -2.92 0.51 10.42
C SER A 34 -3.45 -0.36 11.57
N PRO A 35 -3.69 0.20 12.76
CA PRO A 35 -4.22 -0.55 13.91
C PRO A 35 -5.68 -0.97 13.72
N THR A 36 -6.38 -0.33 12.79
CA THR A 36 -7.78 -0.59 12.42
C THR A 36 -7.88 -0.82 10.92
N ASP A 37 -8.96 -1.46 10.46
CA ASP A 37 -9.20 -1.72 9.03
C ASP A 37 -9.13 -0.44 8.18
N PHE A 38 -9.57 0.67 8.76
CA PHE A 38 -9.56 1.99 8.13
C PHE A 38 -9.19 3.07 9.16
N MET A 39 -8.36 4.01 8.74
CA MET A 39 -8.00 5.18 9.53
C MET A 39 -7.91 6.41 8.63
N VAL A 40 -8.39 7.54 9.12
CA VAL A 40 -8.24 8.84 8.46
C VAL A 40 -7.69 9.85 9.45
N GLY A 41 -6.72 10.64 9.01
CA GLY A 41 -6.14 11.72 9.81
C GLY A 41 -6.12 13.02 9.02
N LYS A 42 -6.34 14.13 9.71
CA LYS A 42 -6.23 15.46 9.16
C LYS A 42 -5.45 16.39 10.07
N TYR A 43 -4.85 17.41 9.46
CA TYR A 43 -4.04 18.40 10.16
C TYR A 43 -2.85 17.78 10.92
N ILE A 44 -2.27 16.72 10.37
CA ILE A 44 -1.07 16.13 10.95
C ILE A 44 0.11 17.05 10.67
N SER A 45 0.73 17.54 11.73
CA SER A 45 1.80 18.52 11.74
C SER A 45 3.19 17.89 11.93
N ALA A 46 4.20 18.75 12.02
CA ALA A 46 5.57 18.31 12.30
C ALA A 46 5.69 17.60 13.66
N ASP A 47 4.88 18.00 14.65
CA ASP A 47 4.95 17.41 15.99
C ASP A 47 4.60 15.94 16.04
N GLU A 48 3.60 15.51 15.25
CA GLU A 48 3.22 14.09 15.15
C GLU A 48 4.23 13.29 14.33
N LEU A 49 4.93 13.91 13.39
CA LEU A 49 5.82 13.21 12.46
C LEU A 49 7.28 13.17 12.91
N LYS A 50 7.70 14.06 13.82
CA LYS A 50 9.11 14.20 14.25
C LYS A 50 9.74 12.93 14.81
N GLU A 51 8.92 12.07 15.43
CA GLU A 51 9.39 10.82 16.00
C GLU A 51 9.82 9.78 14.96
N PHE A 52 9.43 9.97 13.68
CA PHE A 52 9.79 9.09 12.58
C PHE A 52 11.01 9.59 11.79
N ILE A 53 11.58 10.75 12.16
CA ILE A 53 12.75 11.29 11.46
C ILE A 53 13.94 10.32 11.63
N ASN A 54 14.59 10.01 10.51
CA ASN A 54 15.72 9.08 10.39
C ASN A 54 15.46 7.64 10.82
N ILE A 55 14.18 7.25 11.01
CA ILE A 55 13.80 5.87 11.28
C ILE A 55 13.40 5.21 9.96
N PRO A 56 14.13 4.16 9.51
CA PRO A 56 13.71 3.39 8.33
C PRO A 56 12.44 2.60 8.64
N CYS A 57 11.39 2.82 7.88
CA CYS A 57 10.11 2.17 8.05
C CYS A 57 9.75 1.30 6.84
N LYS A 58 9.13 0.14 7.09
CA LYS A 58 8.45 -0.68 6.09
C LYS A 58 6.95 -0.58 6.30
N ILE A 59 6.24 -0.10 5.30
CA ILE A 59 4.79 0.09 5.36
C ILE A 59 4.10 -1.21 4.98
N LYS A 60 3.20 -1.71 5.83
CA LYS A 60 2.30 -2.83 5.54
C LYS A 60 0.93 -2.34 5.07
N ALA A 61 0.48 -1.22 5.58
CA ALA A 61 -0.77 -0.57 5.20
C ALA A 61 -0.72 -0.02 3.76
N GLY A 62 -1.90 0.20 3.16
CA GLY A 62 -2.05 1.12 2.04
C GLY A 62 -2.29 2.52 2.59
N VAL A 63 -1.47 3.50 2.21
CA VAL A 63 -1.56 4.86 2.73
C VAL A 63 -1.63 5.87 1.58
N PHE A 64 -2.63 6.74 1.65
CA PHE A 64 -2.84 7.84 0.71
C PHE A 64 -2.72 9.16 1.48
N ILE A 65 -1.77 10.01 1.09
CA ILE A 65 -1.47 11.26 1.77
C ILE A 65 -1.69 12.42 0.80
N LEU A 66 -2.31 13.50 1.29
CA LEU A 66 -2.33 14.80 0.61
C LEU A 66 -1.52 15.79 1.44
N CYS A 67 -0.48 16.38 0.85
CA CYS A 67 0.28 17.46 1.47
C CYS A 67 -0.45 18.79 1.23
N MET A 68 -0.89 19.40 2.33
CA MET A 68 -1.64 20.66 2.32
C MET A 68 -0.71 21.86 2.39
N GLU A 69 0.31 21.80 3.24
CA GLU A 69 1.33 22.85 3.42
C GLU A 69 2.67 22.20 3.74
N GLY A 70 3.74 22.97 3.60
CA GLY A 70 5.09 22.59 3.99
C GLY A 70 5.77 21.58 3.04
N GLN A 71 6.82 20.95 3.55
CA GLN A 71 7.64 20.00 2.81
C GLN A 71 8.16 18.88 3.71
N ILE A 72 8.31 17.69 3.11
CA ILE A 72 8.98 16.52 3.72
C ILE A 72 10.02 16.02 2.74
N ARG A 73 11.30 15.96 3.16
CA ARG A 73 12.35 15.25 2.42
C ARG A 73 12.45 13.83 2.95
N SER A 74 12.33 12.86 2.07
CA SER A 74 12.30 11.43 2.44
C SER A 74 12.92 10.56 1.36
N THR A 75 13.39 9.38 1.74
CA THR A 75 13.67 8.29 0.81
C THR A 75 12.46 7.37 0.75
N ILE A 76 11.87 7.20 -0.42
CA ILE A 76 10.76 6.27 -0.66
C ILE A 76 11.21 5.28 -1.74
N ASN A 77 11.13 3.97 -1.44
CA ASN A 77 11.50 2.90 -2.37
C ASN A 77 12.87 3.11 -3.04
N MET A 78 13.89 3.51 -2.28
CA MET A 78 15.28 3.79 -2.71
C MET A 78 15.46 5.11 -3.49
N SER A 79 14.45 5.93 -3.67
CA SER A 79 14.53 7.24 -4.30
C SER A 79 14.41 8.34 -3.26
N GLU A 80 15.34 9.29 -3.27
CA GLU A 80 15.22 10.50 -2.45
C GLU A 80 14.26 11.46 -3.13
N LEU A 81 13.22 11.86 -2.40
CA LEU A 81 12.07 12.61 -2.90
C LEU A 81 11.66 13.71 -1.92
N THR A 82 11.12 14.78 -2.46
CA THR A 82 10.53 15.86 -1.66
C THR A 82 9.02 15.90 -1.92
N THR A 83 8.25 15.69 -0.85
CA THR A 83 6.82 15.95 -0.84
C THR A 83 6.58 17.41 -0.52
N SER A 84 5.73 18.09 -1.26
CA SER A 84 5.38 19.50 -1.05
C SER A 84 3.89 19.74 -1.25
N LYS A 85 3.43 20.96 -1.00
CA LYS A 85 2.02 21.36 -1.22
C LYS A 85 1.49 20.89 -2.57
N LEU A 86 0.25 20.38 -2.57
CA LEU A 86 -0.44 19.79 -3.72
C LEU A 86 0.17 18.47 -4.22
N ASN A 87 1.02 17.83 -3.41
CA ASN A 87 1.44 16.47 -3.72
C ASN A 87 0.51 15.43 -3.07
N VAL A 88 0.15 14.43 -3.86
CA VAL A 88 -0.43 13.18 -3.37
C VAL A 88 0.68 12.15 -3.27
N VAL A 89 0.82 11.52 -2.10
CA VAL A 89 1.75 10.42 -1.87
C VAL A 89 0.95 9.14 -1.71
N THR A 90 1.33 8.10 -2.46
CA THR A 90 0.73 6.78 -2.36
C THR A 90 1.77 5.78 -1.89
N LEU A 91 1.55 5.20 -0.71
CA LEU A 91 2.39 4.12 -0.19
C LEU A 91 1.58 2.82 -0.21
N LEU A 92 2.09 1.84 -0.92
CA LEU A 92 1.50 0.50 -1.00
C LEU A 92 2.18 -0.43 0.02
N PRO A 93 1.59 -1.59 0.34
CA PRO A 93 2.26 -2.61 1.12
C PRO A 93 3.66 -2.92 0.58
N ASN A 94 4.59 -3.06 1.49
CA ASN A 94 6.04 -3.22 1.26
C ASN A 94 6.79 -1.96 0.84
N SER A 95 6.13 -0.80 0.68
CA SER A 95 6.85 0.47 0.52
C SER A 95 7.80 0.68 1.69
N ARG A 96 9.02 1.12 1.38
CA ARG A 96 10.04 1.52 2.36
C ARG A 96 10.12 3.03 2.39
N ILE A 97 10.06 3.61 3.56
CA ILE A 97 10.14 5.06 3.74
C ILE A 97 11.10 5.41 4.88
N GLN A 98 11.89 6.44 4.67
CA GLN A 98 12.68 7.08 5.72
C GLN A 98 12.53 8.60 5.56
N ILE A 99 11.99 9.26 6.56
CA ILE A 99 11.88 10.71 6.61
C ILE A 99 13.23 11.27 7.07
N HIS A 100 13.76 12.27 6.36
CA HIS A 100 15.01 12.94 6.70
C HIS A 100 14.78 14.30 7.32
N GLU A 101 13.88 15.08 6.72
CA GLU A 101 13.57 16.45 7.16
C GLU A 101 12.09 16.74 7.00
N ILE A 102 11.59 17.56 7.91
CA ILE A 102 10.21 18.01 7.93
C ILE A 102 10.22 19.51 8.16
N SER A 103 9.54 20.29 7.30
CA SER A 103 9.38 21.72 7.53
C SER A 103 8.43 21.99 8.70
N PRO A 104 8.63 23.07 9.48
CA PRO A 104 7.79 23.37 10.64
C PRO A 104 6.32 23.61 10.30
N ASP A 105 6.03 24.05 9.08
CA ASP A 105 4.70 24.37 8.56
C ASP A 105 4.03 23.18 7.87
N ILE A 106 4.61 21.96 7.96
CA ILE A 106 4.02 20.78 7.35
C ILE A 106 2.60 20.54 7.84
N LEU A 107 1.72 20.26 6.91
CA LEU A 107 0.35 19.89 7.18
C LEU A 107 -0.09 18.85 6.17
N ILE A 108 -0.45 17.66 6.64
CA ILE A 108 -0.90 16.56 5.79
C ILE A 108 -2.26 16.02 6.22
N TYR A 109 -2.98 15.49 5.24
CA TYR A 109 -4.12 14.61 5.43
C TYR A 109 -3.73 13.22 4.97
N PHE A 110 -4.22 12.17 5.63
CA PHE A 110 -3.98 10.82 5.19
C PHE A 110 -5.20 9.90 5.37
N ILE A 111 -5.26 8.88 4.54
CA ILE A 111 -6.15 7.73 4.69
C ILE A 111 -5.24 6.50 4.72
N ALA A 112 -5.49 5.59 5.65
CA ALA A 112 -4.79 4.33 5.73
C ALA A 112 -5.77 3.16 5.82
N PHE A 113 -5.41 2.07 5.13
CA PHE A 113 -6.11 0.79 5.19
C PHE A 113 -5.15 -0.27 5.69
N SER A 114 -5.54 -1.07 6.71
CA SER A 114 -4.69 -2.13 7.23
C SER A 114 -4.35 -3.16 6.15
N PHE A 115 -3.21 -3.84 6.30
CA PHE A 115 -2.84 -4.93 5.39
C PHE A 115 -3.91 -6.03 5.34
N ASP A 116 -4.47 -6.39 6.49
CA ASP A 116 -5.52 -7.40 6.58
C ASP A 116 -6.80 -6.99 5.86
N PHE A 117 -7.18 -5.71 5.95
CA PHE A 117 -8.31 -5.18 5.20
C PHE A 117 -8.03 -5.12 3.70
N MET A 118 -6.85 -4.70 3.28
CA MET A 118 -6.48 -4.69 1.87
C MET A 118 -6.49 -6.10 1.27
N CYS A 119 -6.07 -7.11 2.04
CA CYS A 119 -6.22 -8.51 1.64
C CYS A 119 -7.70 -8.88 1.47
N TYR A 120 -8.57 -8.55 2.43
CA TYR A 120 -10.01 -8.76 2.33
C TYR A 120 -10.60 -8.10 1.08
N ALA A 121 -10.24 -6.85 0.80
CA ALA A 121 -10.69 -6.10 -0.38
C ALA A 121 -10.06 -6.59 -1.70
N ASN A 122 -9.11 -7.53 -1.66
CA ASN A 122 -8.35 -8.04 -2.80
C ASN A 122 -7.70 -6.92 -3.61
N PHE A 123 -6.93 -6.07 -2.93
CA PHE A 123 -6.36 -4.84 -3.48
C PHE A 123 -5.48 -5.06 -4.72
N ILE A 124 -4.84 -6.23 -4.84
CA ILE A 124 -4.01 -6.55 -6.01
C ILE A 124 -4.82 -6.44 -7.30
N LYS A 125 -6.04 -7.03 -7.32
CA LYS A 125 -6.89 -6.96 -8.53
C LYS A 125 -7.30 -5.53 -8.89
N SER A 126 -7.52 -4.68 -7.89
CA SER A 126 -7.98 -3.29 -8.10
C SER A 126 -6.87 -2.32 -8.49
N THR A 127 -5.60 -2.60 -8.12
CA THR A 127 -4.48 -1.67 -8.30
C THR A 127 -3.43 -2.12 -9.29
N MET A 128 -3.52 -3.36 -9.79
CA MET A 128 -2.46 -4.04 -10.56
C MET A 128 -1.93 -3.21 -11.73
N GLY A 129 -2.78 -2.59 -12.51
CA GLY A 129 -2.36 -1.80 -13.68
C GLY A 129 -1.44 -0.63 -13.34
N TYR A 130 -1.41 -0.21 -12.08
CA TYR A 130 -0.70 0.98 -11.62
C TYR A 130 0.36 0.71 -10.57
N LEU A 131 0.47 -0.53 -10.06
CA LEU A 131 1.41 -0.89 -8.99
C LEU A 131 2.84 -0.45 -9.30
N LEU A 132 3.31 -0.73 -10.51
CA LEU A 132 4.65 -0.34 -10.94
C LEU A 132 4.82 1.17 -10.96
N MET A 133 3.81 1.90 -11.43
CA MET A 133 3.86 3.36 -11.51
C MET A 133 3.82 3.99 -10.13
N ILE A 134 2.98 3.49 -9.24
CA ILE A 134 2.92 3.93 -7.84
C ILE A 134 4.26 3.66 -7.15
N TYR A 135 4.85 2.49 -7.36
CA TYR A 135 6.14 2.15 -6.77
C TYR A 135 7.27 3.08 -7.24
N ARG A 136 7.29 3.39 -8.53
CA ARG A 136 8.33 4.23 -9.16
C ARG A 136 8.14 5.71 -8.89
N TYR A 137 6.89 6.17 -8.89
CA TYR A 137 6.51 7.57 -8.72
C TYR A 137 5.48 7.71 -7.59
N PRO A 138 5.88 7.44 -6.34
CA PRO A 138 4.95 7.46 -5.21
C PRO A 138 4.39 8.84 -4.91
N ILE A 139 4.98 9.91 -5.46
CA ILE A 139 4.57 11.30 -5.28
C ILE A 139 4.13 11.87 -6.62
N ILE A 140 2.91 12.39 -6.67
CA ILE A 140 2.36 13.08 -7.85
C ILE A 140 1.84 14.46 -7.45
N LYS A 141 2.23 15.47 -8.22
CA LYS A 141 1.67 16.81 -8.09
C LYS A 141 0.31 16.87 -8.79
N ILE A 142 -0.69 17.42 -8.11
CA ILE A 142 -2.05 17.60 -8.63
C ILE A 142 -2.41 19.08 -8.75
N SER A 143 -3.46 19.38 -9.50
CA SER A 143 -3.99 20.76 -9.60
C SER A 143 -4.73 21.15 -8.32
N GLN A 144 -4.86 22.46 -8.07
CA GLN A 144 -5.60 23.00 -6.93
C GLN A 144 -7.06 22.50 -6.90
N ASN A 145 -7.73 22.44 -8.07
CA ASN A 145 -9.11 21.94 -8.13
C ASN A 145 -9.24 20.49 -7.69
N ARG A 146 -8.27 19.65 -8.06
CA ARG A 146 -8.22 18.25 -7.60
C ARG A 146 -7.91 18.16 -6.11
N ALA A 147 -6.97 18.98 -5.63
CA ALA A 147 -6.66 19.02 -4.21
C ALA A 147 -7.90 19.41 -3.39
N ASN A 148 -8.67 20.41 -3.81
CA ASN A 148 -9.91 20.81 -3.15
C ASN A 148 -10.93 19.64 -3.12
N LEU A 149 -11.11 18.93 -4.23
CA LEU A 149 -11.99 17.77 -4.28
C LEU A 149 -11.55 16.66 -3.31
N ILE A 150 -10.26 16.34 -3.29
CA ILE A 150 -9.68 15.36 -2.40
C ILE A 150 -9.82 15.82 -0.95
N THR A 151 -9.56 17.09 -0.65
CA THR A 151 -9.75 17.67 0.70
C THR A 151 -11.18 17.50 1.19
N ASN A 152 -12.18 17.83 0.36
CA ASN A 152 -13.59 17.65 0.72
C ASN A 152 -13.92 16.19 1.01
N PHE A 153 -13.31 15.27 0.25
CA PHE A 153 -13.45 13.84 0.49
C PHE A 153 -12.83 13.40 1.83
N TYR A 154 -11.63 13.88 2.15
CA TYR A 154 -11.01 13.64 3.46
C TYR A 154 -11.85 14.19 4.60
N GLU A 155 -12.40 15.41 4.47
CA GLU A 155 -13.26 16.02 5.47
C GLU A 155 -14.53 15.18 5.72
N LEU A 156 -15.15 14.69 4.64
CA LEU A 156 -16.29 13.78 4.73
C LEU A 156 -15.92 12.49 5.47
N LEU A 157 -14.84 11.84 5.06
CA LEU A 157 -14.38 10.59 5.69
C LEU A 157 -14.00 10.80 7.17
N TYR A 158 -13.40 11.94 7.49
CA TYR A 158 -13.05 12.28 8.86
C TYR A 158 -14.31 12.46 9.74
N GLN A 159 -15.36 13.08 9.20
CA GLN A 159 -16.65 13.15 9.88
C GLN A 159 -17.27 11.77 10.11
N TYR A 160 -17.21 10.89 9.13
CA TYR A 160 -17.66 9.49 9.27
C TYR A 160 -16.83 8.71 10.28
N ALA A 161 -15.54 8.95 10.37
CA ALA A 161 -14.64 8.27 11.30
C ALA A 161 -14.95 8.56 12.79
N VAL A 162 -15.72 9.59 13.09
CA VAL A 162 -16.21 9.90 14.44
C VAL A 162 -17.37 8.98 14.87
N TYR A 163 -18.02 8.31 13.90
CA TYR A 163 -19.15 7.42 14.17
C TYR A 163 -18.73 5.95 14.08
N PRO A 164 -18.54 5.25 15.23
CA PRO A 164 -18.04 3.88 15.26
C PRO A 164 -18.92 2.88 14.49
N ASP A 165 -20.23 3.08 14.48
CA ASP A 165 -21.17 2.19 13.79
C ASP A 165 -20.93 2.15 12.27
N ILE A 166 -20.49 3.27 11.70
CA ILE A 166 -20.17 3.37 10.28
C ILE A 166 -18.82 2.71 9.99
N LEU A 167 -17.84 2.90 10.86
CA LEU A 167 -16.50 2.32 10.71
C LEU A 167 -16.48 0.79 10.88
N ASN A 168 -17.48 0.20 11.51
CA ASN A 168 -17.56 -1.25 11.66
C ASN A 168 -18.20 -1.95 10.43
N ASN A 169 -18.74 -1.18 9.47
CA ASN A 169 -19.29 -1.72 8.24
C ASN A 169 -18.20 -1.97 7.21
N LYS A 170 -17.75 -3.22 7.10
CA LYS A 170 -16.67 -3.63 6.17
C LYS A 170 -16.98 -3.36 4.71
N GLU A 171 -18.23 -3.50 4.28
CA GLU A 171 -18.62 -3.21 2.89
C GLU A 171 -18.52 -1.71 2.58
N MET A 172 -18.85 -0.86 3.56
CA MET A 172 -18.68 0.58 3.41
C MET A 172 -17.19 0.97 3.31
N ILE A 173 -16.34 0.42 4.18
CA ILE A 173 -14.89 0.64 4.11
C ILE A 173 -14.34 0.15 2.76
N LYS A 174 -14.86 -0.98 2.26
CA LYS A 174 -14.47 -1.51 0.94
C LYS A 174 -14.87 -0.57 -0.19
N ALA A 175 -16.06 0.03 -0.15
CA ALA A 175 -16.48 1.03 -1.12
C ALA A 175 -15.57 2.28 -1.09
N ILE A 176 -15.21 2.77 0.10
CA ILE A 176 -14.25 3.86 0.29
C ILE A 176 -12.88 3.49 -0.32
N PHE A 177 -12.37 2.30 -0.01
CA PHE A 177 -11.10 1.81 -0.55
C PHE A 177 -11.13 1.74 -2.08
N MET A 178 -12.19 1.20 -2.67
CA MET A 178 -12.36 1.12 -4.13
C MET A 178 -12.39 2.52 -4.77
N MET A 179 -13.07 3.48 -4.14
CA MET A 179 -13.10 4.86 -4.62
C MET A 179 -11.73 5.52 -4.55
N CYS A 180 -10.99 5.35 -3.45
CA CYS A 180 -9.60 5.82 -3.34
C CYS A 180 -8.71 5.20 -4.41
N SER A 181 -8.78 3.87 -4.58
CA SER A 181 -7.97 3.13 -5.55
C SER A 181 -8.27 3.59 -6.99
N GLN A 182 -9.54 3.77 -7.33
CA GLN A 182 -9.94 4.25 -8.66
C GLN A 182 -9.51 5.71 -8.90
N GLY A 183 -9.63 6.57 -7.89
CA GLY A 183 -9.14 7.96 -7.97
C GLY A 183 -7.63 8.04 -8.19
N ILE A 184 -6.87 7.22 -7.49
CA ILE A 184 -5.41 7.10 -7.68
C ILE A 184 -5.10 6.55 -9.07
N ALA A 185 -5.79 5.50 -9.52
CA ALA A 185 -5.64 4.95 -10.85
C ALA A 185 -5.83 6.01 -11.95
N GLU A 186 -6.85 6.86 -11.82
CA GLU A 186 -7.09 7.97 -12.75
C GLU A 186 -5.96 9.01 -12.74
N ILE A 187 -5.45 9.36 -11.55
CA ILE A 187 -4.33 10.29 -11.41
C ILE A 187 -3.09 9.71 -12.13
N TYR A 188 -2.77 8.44 -11.91
CA TYR A 188 -1.61 7.80 -12.53
C TYR A 188 -1.78 7.66 -14.05
N SER A 189 -2.95 7.26 -14.54
CA SER A 189 -3.20 7.12 -15.98
C SER A 189 -3.02 8.42 -16.77
N LYS A 190 -3.38 9.55 -16.14
CA LYS A 190 -3.24 10.88 -16.76
C LYS A 190 -1.82 11.44 -16.72
N ASN A 191 -1.09 11.18 -15.64
CA ASN A 191 0.27 11.71 -15.45
C ASN A 191 1.35 10.80 -16.07
N TYR A 192 1.09 9.49 -16.10
CA TYR A 192 2.04 8.48 -16.57
C TYR A 192 1.34 7.47 -17.50
N PRO A 193 0.98 7.87 -18.75
CA PRO A 193 0.43 6.93 -19.73
C PRO A 193 1.40 5.77 -19.97
N LEU A 194 0.95 4.54 -19.80
CA LEU A 194 1.76 3.32 -19.91
C LEU A 194 2.47 3.21 -21.28
N GLU A 195 1.85 3.74 -22.34
CA GLU A 195 2.36 3.68 -23.72
C GLU A 195 3.58 4.57 -23.99
N LYS A 196 3.91 5.52 -23.10
CA LYS A 196 4.95 6.53 -23.31
C LYS A 196 6.20 6.38 -22.45
N GLN A 197 6.31 5.30 -21.67
CA GLN A 197 7.42 5.18 -20.73
C GLN A 197 8.47 4.17 -21.18
N GLU A 198 9.70 4.62 -21.35
CA GLU A 198 10.86 3.75 -21.43
C GLU A 198 11.16 3.16 -20.05
N LEU A 199 10.68 1.94 -19.83
CA LEU A 199 11.01 1.18 -18.64
C LEU A 199 12.43 0.59 -18.78
N THR A 200 13.21 0.66 -17.73
CA THR A 200 14.46 -0.11 -17.68
C THR A 200 14.18 -1.61 -17.79
N ARG A 201 15.13 -2.38 -18.34
CA ARG A 201 14.94 -3.82 -18.53
C ARG A 201 14.50 -4.56 -17.25
N PRO A 202 15.05 -4.30 -16.05
CA PRO A 202 14.56 -4.89 -14.80
C PRO A 202 13.08 -4.59 -14.51
N LEU A 203 12.62 -3.35 -14.78
CA LEU A 203 11.23 -2.96 -14.56
C LEU A 203 10.27 -3.59 -15.59
N GLN A 204 10.71 -3.76 -16.83
CA GLN A 204 9.96 -4.50 -17.85
C GLN A 204 9.74 -5.95 -17.41
N ILE A 205 10.82 -6.63 -16.98
CA ILE A 205 10.77 -8.00 -16.46
C ILE A 205 9.81 -8.09 -15.27
N TYR A 206 9.87 -7.14 -14.36
CA TYR A 206 8.94 -7.10 -13.21
C TYR A 206 7.49 -6.93 -13.66
N GLN A 207 7.20 -6.04 -14.61
CA GLN A 207 5.85 -5.84 -15.14
C GLN A 207 5.30 -7.10 -15.82
N GLU A 208 6.11 -7.73 -16.67
CA GLU A 208 5.77 -8.98 -17.34
C GLU A 208 5.53 -10.10 -16.30
N PHE A 209 6.37 -10.19 -15.29
CA PHE A 209 6.21 -11.14 -14.19
C PHE A 209 4.90 -10.91 -13.42
N LEU A 210 4.57 -9.68 -13.03
CA LEU A 210 3.31 -9.37 -12.36
C LEU A 210 2.09 -9.79 -13.19
N ASN A 211 2.10 -9.49 -14.50
CA ASN A 211 1.04 -9.89 -15.41
C ASN A 211 0.88 -11.42 -15.48
N MET A 212 1.98 -12.15 -15.40
CA MET A 212 1.95 -13.61 -15.38
C MET A 212 1.53 -14.15 -14.01
N VAL A 213 1.99 -13.55 -12.91
CA VAL A 213 1.55 -13.91 -11.55
C VAL A 213 0.03 -13.89 -11.49
N LEU A 214 -0.63 -12.81 -11.94
CA LEU A 214 -2.09 -12.72 -11.93
C LEU A 214 -2.81 -13.85 -12.69
N ARG A 215 -2.20 -14.33 -13.76
CA ARG A 215 -2.81 -15.38 -14.60
C ARG A 215 -2.60 -16.77 -14.05
N TYR A 216 -1.47 -16.96 -13.32
CA TYR A 216 -0.99 -18.32 -13.04
C TYR A 216 -0.77 -18.63 -11.56
N TYR A 217 -0.81 -17.62 -10.62
CA TYR A 217 -0.47 -17.84 -9.21
C TYR A 217 -1.32 -18.91 -8.51
N THR A 218 -2.55 -19.17 -8.99
CA THR A 218 -3.41 -20.23 -8.47
C THR A 218 -3.05 -21.63 -8.99
N LYS A 219 -2.12 -21.73 -9.95
CA LYS A 219 -1.73 -23.00 -10.57
C LYS A 219 -0.23 -23.26 -10.46
N GLU A 220 0.57 -22.20 -10.51
CA GLU A 220 2.01 -22.28 -10.62
C GLU A 220 2.68 -21.52 -9.45
N HIS A 221 3.15 -22.29 -8.49
CA HIS A 221 3.83 -21.75 -7.30
C HIS A 221 5.36 -21.77 -7.43
N ASN A 222 5.88 -22.33 -8.53
CA ASN A 222 7.32 -22.39 -8.80
C ASN A 222 7.76 -21.16 -9.59
N VAL A 223 8.68 -20.39 -9.03
CA VAL A 223 9.23 -19.18 -9.67
C VAL A 223 9.98 -19.50 -10.97
N SER A 224 10.56 -20.69 -11.11
CA SER A 224 11.25 -21.11 -12.35
C SER A 224 10.32 -21.11 -13.55
N PHE A 225 9.04 -21.48 -13.38
CA PHE A 225 8.04 -21.40 -14.45
C PHE A 225 7.95 -20.00 -15.08
N TYR A 226 7.97 -18.96 -14.25
CA TYR A 226 7.87 -17.58 -14.71
C TYR A 226 9.13 -17.13 -15.44
N ALA A 227 10.31 -17.52 -14.94
CA ALA A 227 11.57 -17.24 -15.61
C ALA A 227 11.63 -17.89 -17.00
N GLU A 228 11.28 -19.17 -17.10
CA GLU A 228 11.24 -19.95 -18.36
C GLU A 228 10.25 -19.34 -19.36
N LYS A 229 9.06 -18.96 -18.92
CA LYS A 229 8.05 -18.29 -19.76
C LYS A 229 8.53 -16.96 -20.33
N LEU A 230 9.41 -16.24 -19.62
CA LEU A 230 10.04 -15.01 -20.07
C LEU A 230 11.31 -15.24 -20.90
N GLY A 231 11.72 -16.50 -21.09
CA GLY A 231 12.96 -16.85 -21.80
C GLY A 231 14.22 -16.38 -21.07
N LEU A 232 14.17 -16.33 -19.72
CA LEU A 232 15.26 -15.84 -18.89
C LEU A 232 15.83 -16.97 -18.02
N THR A 233 17.14 -16.87 -17.71
CA THR A 233 17.69 -17.72 -16.66
C THR A 233 17.13 -17.30 -15.30
N PHE A 234 16.94 -18.26 -14.40
CA PHE A 234 16.43 -18.00 -13.04
C PHE A 234 17.25 -16.94 -12.30
N SER A 235 18.58 -17.01 -12.41
CA SER A 235 19.49 -16.05 -11.76
C SER A 235 19.29 -14.62 -12.26
N TYR A 236 19.24 -14.45 -13.59
CA TYR A 236 19.06 -13.12 -14.18
C TYR A 236 17.65 -12.55 -13.86
N PHE A 237 16.60 -13.39 -13.97
CA PHE A 237 15.25 -13.05 -13.62
C PHE A 237 15.14 -12.60 -12.15
N SER A 238 15.64 -13.41 -11.22
CA SER A 238 15.56 -13.12 -9.77
C SER A 238 16.34 -11.85 -9.40
N THR A 239 17.56 -11.68 -9.94
CA THR A 239 18.39 -10.50 -9.72
C THR A 239 17.73 -9.25 -10.30
N SER A 240 17.13 -9.34 -11.48
CA SER A 240 16.44 -8.22 -12.14
C SER A 240 15.26 -7.72 -11.32
N ILE A 241 14.41 -8.63 -10.83
CA ILE A 241 13.25 -8.26 -9.99
C ILE A 241 13.73 -7.65 -8.68
N LYS A 242 14.70 -8.26 -8.00
CA LYS A 242 15.24 -7.72 -6.76
C LYS A 242 15.87 -6.34 -6.95
N LYS A 243 16.55 -6.11 -8.10
CA LYS A 243 17.08 -4.79 -8.46
C LYS A 243 15.98 -3.78 -8.73
N ALA A 244 14.86 -4.20 -9.34
CA ALA A 244 13.74 -3.31 -9.69
C ALA A 244 12.99 -2.79 -8.47
N ILE A 245 12.69 -3.68 -7.49
CA ILE A 245 11.76 -3.37 -6.39
C ILE A 245 12.27 -3.76 -5.00
N GLY A 246 13.44 -4.37 -4.90
CA GLY A 246 14.05 -4.79 -3.63
C GLY A 246 13.49 -6.08 -3.03
N GLU A 247 12.56 -6.76 -3.70
CA GLU A 247 11.96 -8.03 -3.29
C GLU A 247 12.29 -9.15 -4.27
N THR A 248 12.27 -10.38 -3.78
CA THR A 248 12.47 -11.56 -4.65
C THR A 248 11.16 -11.96 -5.34
N PRO A 249 11.22 -12.63 -6.51
CA PRO A 249 10.03 -13.16 -7.15
C PRO A 249 9.23 -14.12 -6.26
N GLN A 250 9.90 -14.91 -5.40
CA GLN A 250 9.24 -15.82 -4.48
C GLN A 250 8.45 -15.08 -3.41
N GLU A 251 8.99 -13.99 -2.84
CA GLU A 251 8.28 -13.16 -1.87
C GLU A 251 7.01 -12.56 -2.49
N ILE A 252 7.08 -12.04 -3.72
CA ILE A 252 5.95 -11.46 -4.44
C ILE A 252 4.86 -12.51 -4.70
N LEU A 253 5.24 -13.67 -5.22
CA LEU A 253 4.31 -14.76 -5.50
C LEU A 253 3.63 -15.26 -4.22
N THR A 254 4.42 -15.49 -3.17
CA THR A 254 3.92 -15.91 -1.86
C THR A 254 2.93 -14.92 -1.27
N GLN A 255 3.26 -13.63 -1.31
CA GLN A 255 2.36 -12.58 -0.83
C GLN A 255 1.06 -12.52 -1.64
N THR A 256 1.13 -12.67 -2.96
CA THR A 256 -0.06 -12.70 -3.83
C THR A 256 -1.01 -13.83 -3.42
N ILE A 257 -0.48 -15.03 -3.20
CA ILE A 257 -1.26 -16.19 -2.76
C ILE A 257 -1.86 -15.95 -1.37
N ILE A 258 -1.06 -15.45 -0.42
CA ILE A 258 -1.53 -15.15 0.94
C ILE A 258 -2.66 -14.11 0.93
N ILE A 259 -2.54 -13.07 0.12
CA ILE A 259 -3.56 -12.03 0.00
C ILE A 259 -4.88 -12.63 -0.50
N ASP A 260 -4.84 -13.42 -1.56
CA ASP A 260 -6.06 -14.06 -2.08
C ASP A 260 -6.62 -15.11 -1.11
N ALA A 261 -5.78 -15.92 -0.48
CA ALA A 261 -6.21 -16.85 0.57
C ALA A 261 -6.95 -16.13 1.70
N LYS A 262 -6.37 -15.04 2.24
CA LYS A 262 -7.01 -14.22 3.27
C LYS A 262 -8.31 -13.59 2.80
N ALA A 263 -8.37 -13.10 1.55
CA ALA A 263 -9.58 -12.53 0.98
C ALA A 263 -10.71 -13.57 0.91
N GLN A 264 -10.42 -14.80 0.46
CA GLN A 264 -11.41 -15.87 0.38
C GLN A 264 -11.83 -16.38 1.76
N LEU A 265 -10.88 -16.57 2.69
CA LEU A 265 -11.16 -17.03 4.06
C LEU A 265 -12.01 -16.04 4.87
N LYS A 266 -11.79 -14.73 4.68
CA LYS A 266 -12.52 -13.68 5.41
C LYS A 266 -13.81 -13.23 4.70
N GLY A 267 -13.84 -13.30 3.37
CA GLY A 267 -14.90 -12.75 2.53
C GLY A 267 -15.95 -13.77 2.07
N THR A 268 -15.78 -15.05 2.39
CA THR A 268 -16.72 -16.10 1.95
C THR A 268 -16.94 -17.14 3.04
N ASN A 269 -18.08 -17.86 2.95
CA ASN A 269 -18.37 -19.01 3.83
C ASN A 269 -17.89 -20.34 3.22
N ARG A 270 -16.89 -20.31 2.34
CA ARG A 270 -16.36 -21.50 1.67
C ARG A 270 -15.52 -22.32 2.63
N GLU A 271 -15.54 -23.63 2.46
CA GLU A 271 -14.65 -24.53 3.21
C GLU A 271 -13.17 -24.26 2.89
N ILE A 272 -12.34 -24.30 3.91
CA ILE A 272 -10.87 -24.10 3.78
C ILE A 272 -10.26 -25.02 2.74
N LYS A 273 -10.74 -26.27 2.68
CA LYS A 273 -10.28 -27.26 1.69
C LYS A 273 -10.52 -26.81 0.25
N ASN A 274 -11.70 -26.23 -0.04
CA ASN A 274 -12.04 -25.75 -1.38
C ASN A 274 -11.23 -24.51 -1.75
N ILE A 275 -10.97 -23.60 -0.78
CA ILE A 275 -10.09 -22.43 -0.98
C ILE A 275 -8.67 -22.91 -1.30
N ALA A 276 -8.14 -23.87 -0.54
CA ALA A 276 -6.81 -24.43 -0.79
C ALA A 276 -6.70 -25.04 -2.21
N MET A 277 -7.70 -25.81 -2.62
CA MET A 277 -7.75 -26.42 -3.96
C MET A 277 -7.78 -25.37 -5.07
N ASP A 278 -8.59 -24.32 -4.95
CA ASP A 278 -8.67 -23.24 -5.93
C ASP A 278 -7.38 -22.43 -6.04
N LEU A 279 -6.63 -22.37 -4.95
CA LEU A 279 -5.30 -21.74 -4.91
C LEU A 279 -4.17 -22.70 -5.33
N GLY A 280 -4.50 -23.91 -5.85
CA GLY A 280 -3.52 -24.85 -6.38
C GLY A 280 -2.81 -25.72 -5.34
N PHE A 281 -3.31 -25.77 -4.10
CA PHE A 281 -2.73 -26.63 -3.07
C PHE A 281 -3.41 -28.00 -3.04
N ASN A 282 -2.69 -29.02 -3.48
CA ASN A 282 -3.17 -30.41 -3.44
C ASN A 282 -3.17 -31.01 -2.03
N ASN A 283 -2.52 -30.37 -1.07
CA ASN A 283 -2.39 -30.83 0.31
C ASN A 283 -2.76 -29.72 1.31
N LEU A 284 -3.84 -29.96 2.06
CA LEU A 284 -4.34 -29.02 3.06
C LEU A 284 -3.32 -28.75 4.17
N SER A 285 -2.54 -29.75 4.58
CA SER A 285 -1.50 -29.58 5.60
C SER A 285 -0.39 -28.63 5.13
N PHE A 286 -0.08 -28.63 3.83
CA PHE A 286 0.86 -27.68 3.25
C PHE A 286 0.26 -26.27 3.16
N PHE A 287 -1.00 -26.15 2.75
CA PHE A 287 -1.72 -24.86 2.77
C PHE A 287 -1.78 -24.25 4.15
N ASN A 288 -2.02 -25.04 5.19
CA ASN A 288 -2.09 -24.55 6.59
C ASN A 288 -0.73 -24.08 7.12
N LYS A 289 0.37 -24.51 6.54
CA LYS A 289 1.73 -24.09 6.92
C LYS A 289 2.22 -22.89 6.09
N PHE A 290 1.59 -22.70 4.94
CA PHE A 290 1.91 -21.63 3.99
C PHE A 290 1.40 -20.28 4.49
#